data_e48646a36a8680c483bb5360a15c968d
#
_entry.id   e48646a36a8680c483bb5360a15c968d
#
_cell.length_a   1.000
_cell.length_b   1.000
_cell.length_c   1.000
_cell.angle_alpha   90.00
_cell.angle_beta   90.00
_cell.angle_gamma   90.00
#
_symmetry.space_group_name_H-M   'P 1'
#
loop_
_entity.id
_entity.type
_entity.pdbx_description
1 polymer ?
#
loop_
_entity_poly.entity_id
_entity_poly.type
_entity_poly.pdbx_seq_one_letter_code
_entity_poly.pdbx_strand_id
1 'polypeptide(L)'
;MKLLKKMALAAAATSMLATGALAEQGVTDTEILIGSNNDLSGPFAAFGGPATKAAQLYFDEVNAAGGVHGRKIRLIVEDHGYQMPKAIQGMNKLVNGDKVFAMLLSLGTPMNIAAFKLQDAKGIPNISPLSAARQMNEPFNDLHYAGTASYYDQIRLAVPYLAKEKGASKVCTMTLPTDFGKEIVEGAMAAASETDGVDLVSQTTHKPDEGDFVGTLQKLKADGCQIIAMALGVRQAITVSGTAKKLGMNDLTLLNSSAGFHTVMAKVPGGVTEGMYAAAGWADLLSRMDKPAVQKFFKQYTTATGEKLPGTGALLGYSAAVTLVKALEAAGKDLNAASLKSGLESLDFYDEITGTQINYSATDHKGADDVIISVIKDGNWQELTRTK
;
A
#
# COMPACT_ATOMS: atom_id res chain seq x y z
N MET A 1 41.55 39.60 -71.53
CA MET A 1 40.17 39.24 -71.94
C MET A 1 39.95 37.82 -71.61
N LYS A 2 39.00 37.57 -70.79
CA LYS A 2 38.09 36.43 -70.53
C LYS A 2 37.91 36.29 -69.03
N LEU A 3 36.80 36.82 -68.63
CA LEU A 3 36.20 36.60 -67.29
C LEU A 3 35.94 35.12 -67.10
N LEU A 4 36.46 34.52 -66.07
CA LEU A 4 36.02 33.25 -65.52
C LEU A 4 35.16 33.53 -64.28
N LYS A 5 33.86 33.35 -64.50
CA LYS A 5 32.88 33.32 -63.41
C LYS A 5 33.15 32.10 -62.54
N LYS A 6 33.53 32.31 -61.27
CA LYS A 6 33.54 31.28 -60.24
C LYS A 6 32.16 31.24 -59.64
N MET A 7 31.37 30.21 -60.00
CA MET A 7 30.19 29.83 -59.23
C MET A 7 30.63 29.15 -57.94
N ALA A 8 30.46 29.83 -56.83
CA ALA A 8 30.54 29.22 -55.52
C ALA A 8 29.25 28.50 -55.20
N LEU A 9 29.29 27.16 -55.20
CA LEU A 9 28.19 26.31 -54.74
C LEU A 9 28.23 26.32 -53.18
N ALA A 10 27.37 27.09 -52.58
CA ALA A 10 27.15 27.04 -51.11
C ALA A 10 26.33 25.77 -50.82
N ALA A 11 27.02 24.71 -50.39
CA ALA A 11 26.35 23.55 -49.80
C ALA A 11 25.91 23.96 -48.37
N ALA A 12 24.63 24.28 -48.21
CA ALA A 12 23.99 24.41 -46.91
C ALA A 12 23.87 23.02 -46.30
N ALA A 13 24.86 22.66 -45.49
CA ALA A 13 24.73 21.50 -44.59
C ALA A 13 23.70 21.86 -43.50
N THR A 14 22.48 21.46 -43.71
CA THR A 14 21.41 21.48 -42.68
C THR A 14 21.78 20.41 -41.66
N SER A 15 22.54 20.80 -40.63
CA SER A 15 22.73 19.98 -39.44
C SER A 15 21.38 19.83 -38.76
N MET A 16 20.67 18.76 -39.04
CA MET A 16 19.58 18.29 -38.15
C MET A 16 20.27 17.97 -36.81
N LEU A 17 20.21 18.90 -35.89
CA LEU A 17 20.35 18.62 -34.47
C LEU A 17 19.18 17.72 -34.13
N ALA A 18 19.39 16.41 -34.27
CA ALA A 18 18.57 15.44 -33.57
C ALA A 18 18.83 15.75 -32.08
N THR A 19 17.93 16.53 -31.47
CA THR A 19 17.77 16.55 -30.04
C THR A 19 17.33 15.14 -29.69
N GLY A 20 18.31 14.26 -29.46
CA GLY A 20 18.07 12.97 -28.86
C GLY A 20 17.37 13.27 -27.54
N ALA A 21 16.04 13.04 -27.48
CA ALA A 21 15.35 12.97 -26.21
C ALA A 21 16.19 12.02 -25.37
N LEU A 22 16.75 12.50 -24.27
CA LEU A 22 17.43 11.64 -23.31
C LEU A 22 16.41 10.56 -22.98
N ALA A 23 16.76 9.30 -23.28
CA ALA A 23 15.87 8.19 -23.02
C ALA A 23 15.49 8.22 -21.53
N GLU A 24 14.20 8.22 -21.24
CA GLU A 24 13.69 8.22 -19.88
C GLU A 24 14.22 6.98 -19.15
N GLN A 25 14.67 7.17 -17.89
CA GLN A 25 15.19 6.05 -17.11
C GLN A 25 14.13 4.94 -17.01
N GLY A 26 14.52 3.71 -17.30
CA GLY A 26 13.64 2.55 -17.19
C GLY A 26 12.59 2.41 -18.30
N VAL A 27 12.64 3.25 -19.34
CA VAL A 27 11.74 3.18 -20.51
C VAL A 27 12.55 2.96 -21.77
N THR A 28 12.19 1.94 -22.54
CA THR A 28 12.73 1.67 -23.88
C THR A 28 11.60 1.59 -24.89
N ASP A 29 11.90 1.34 -26.15
CA ASP A 29 10.87 1.12 -27.18
C ASP A 29 10.02 -0.13 -26.93
N THR A 30 10.54 -1.08 -26.13
CA THR A 30 9.90 -2.41 -25.95
C THR A 30 9.60 -2.74 -24.49
N GLU A 31 10.11 -1.97 -23.52
CA GLU A 31 10.01 -2.34 -22.10
C GLU A 31 9.86 -1.11 -21.18
N ILE A 32 9.12 -1.29 -20.08
CA ILE A 32 9.00 -0.38 -18.94
C ILE A 32 9.44 -1.12 -17.68
N LEU A 33 10.46 -0.62 -16.97
CA LEU A 33 10.99 -1.23 -15.76
C LEU A 33 10.32 -0.66 -14.52
N ILE A 34 9.69 -1.50 -13.72
CA ILE A 34 9.04 -1.15 -12.46
C ILE A 34 9.77 -1.84 -11.32
N GLY A 35 10.12 -1.07 -10.28
CA GLY A 35 10.78 -1.58 -9.08
C GLY A 35 9.79 -1.81 -7.94
N SER A 36 10.07 -2.80 -7.10
CA SER A 36 9.33 -3.07 -5.87
C SER A 36 10.27 -3.53 -4.78
N ASN A 37 10.36 -2.78 -3.68
CA ASN A 37 11.21 -3.12 -2.54
C ASN A 37 10.33 -3.60 -1.40
N ASN A 38 10.33 -4.91 -1.13
CA ASN A 38 9.29 -5.57 -0.36
C ASN A 38 9.84 -6.37 0.83
N ASP A 39 8.94 -6.75 1.73
CA ASP A 39 9.15 -7.76 2.74
C ASP A 39 8.57 -9.11 2.25
N LEU A 40 9.43 -10.00 1.77
CA LEU A 40 9.04 -11.33 1.31
C LEU A 40 9.34 -12.42 2.33
N SER A 41 10.18 -12.14 3.33
CA SER A 41 10.70 -13.13 4.29
C SER A 41 10.56 -12.74 5.77
N GLY A 42 10.09 -11.51 6.05
CA GLY A 42 9.98 -10.95 7.40
C GLY A 42 8.53 -10.92 7.94
N PRO A 43 8.27 -10.05 8.92
CA PRO A 43 6.99 -10.02 9.65
C PRO A 43 5.77 -9.63 8.81
N PHE A 44 5.96 -8.92 7.69
CA PHE A 44 4.90 -8.51 6.78
C PHE A 44 4.89 -9.28 5.45
N ALA A 45 5.60 -10.40 5.36
CA ALA A 45 5.67 -11.24 4.17
C ALA A 45 4.28 -11.74 3.70
N ALA A 46 3.29 -11.80 4.60
CA ALA A 46 1.90 -12.11 4.25
C ALA A 46 1.27 -11.08 3.29
N PHE A 47 1.80 -9.85 3.25
CA PHE A 47 1.40 -8.83 2.30
C PHE A 47 2.33 -8.79 1.08
N GLY A 48 3.64 -8.66 1.30
CA GLY A 48 4.61 -8.40 0.24
C GLY A 48 4.67 -9.47 -0.84
N GLY A 49 4.80 -10.73 -0.44
CA GLY A 49 4.87 -11.86 -1.37
C GLY A 49 3.63 -11.99 -2.27
N PRO A 50 2.42 -12.12 -1.71
CA PRO A 50 1.20 -12.17 -2.49
C PRO A 50 0.96 -10.92 -3.35
N ALA A 51 1.33 -9.72 -2.87
CA ALA A 51 1.17 -8.48 -3.64
C ALA A 51 2.02 -8.47 -4.91
N THR A 52 3.30 -8.81 -4.79
CA THR A 52 4.20 -8.86 -5.96
C THR A 52 3.80 -9.95 -6.95
N LYS A 53 3.34 -11.12 -6.47
CA LYS A 53 2.81 -12.18 -7.33
C LYS A 53 1.55 -11.74 -8.10
N ALA A 54 0.62 -11.07 -7.43
CA ALA A 54 -0.62 -10.60 -8.06
C ALA A 54 -0.37 -9.48 -9.07
N ALA A 55 0.55 -8.56 -8.77
CA ALA A 55 0.98 -7.53 -9.72
C ALA A 55 1.63 -8.15 -10.95
N GLN A 56 2.54 -9.11 -10.77
CA GLN A 56 3.17 -9.85 -11.88
C GLN A 56 2.12 -10.56 -12.74
N LEU A 57 1.14 -11.23 -12.11
CA LEU A 57 0.06 -11.91 -12.82
C LEU A 57 -0.71 -10.97 -13.76
N TYR A 58 -1.04 -9.77 -13.28
CA TYR A 58 -1.72 -8.78 -14.11
C TYR A 58 -0.82 -8.22 -15.22
N PHE A 59 0.46 -7.96 -14.92
CA PHE A 59 1.42 -7.53 -15.94
C PHE A 59 1.64 -8.59 -17.02
N ASP A 60 1.64 -9.87 -16.66
CA ASP A 60 1.74 -10.98 -17.63
C ASP A 60 0.53 -11.03 -18.56
N GLU A 61 -0.70 -10.77 -18.05
CA GLU A 61 -1.92 -10.65 -18.87
C GLU A 61 -1.79 -9.48 -19.84
N VAL A 62 -1.39 -8.31 -19.37
CA VAL A 62 -1.18 -7.10 -20.20
C VAL A 62 -0.09 -7.34 -21.24
N ASN A 63 1.03 -7.94 -20.85
CA ASN A 63 2.16 -8.24 -21.73
C ASN A 63 1.79 -9.24 -22.85
N ALA A 64 0.96 -10.24 -22.51
CA ALA A 64 0.44 -11.21 -23.48
C ALA A 64 -0.52 -10.53 -24.50
N ALA A 65 -1.23 -9.48 -24.09
CA ALA A 65 -2.08 -8.67 -24.96
C ALA A 65 -1.31 -7.64 -25.82
N GLY A 66 0.02 -7.57 -25.71
CA GLY A 66 0.88 -6.67 -26.49
C GLY A 66 1.51 -5.54 -25.67
N GLY A 67 1.32 -5.53 -24.36
CA GLY A 67 1.86 -4.51 -23.44
C GLY A 67 1.12 -3.17 -23.55
N VAL A 68 1.67 -2.16 -22.91
CA VAL A 68 1.16 -0.78 -22.94
C VAL A 68 1.85 -0.01 -24.05
N HIS A 69 1.11 0.43 -25.04
CA HIS A 69 1.64 1.10 -26.25
C HIS A 69 2.79 0.34 -26.93
N GLY A 70 2.74 -1.01 -26.90
CA GLY A 70 3.76 -1.89 -27.49
C GLY A 70 4.96 -2.20 -26.56
N ARG A 71 4.97 -1.67 -25.34
CA ARG A 71 6.00 -1.94 -24.34
C ARG A 71 5.54 -2.97 -23.32
N LYS A 72 6.38 -3.95 -23.01
CA LYS A 72 6.13 -4.90 -21.91
C LYS A 72 6.49 -4.28 -20.57
N ILE A 73 5.72 -4.56 -19.54
CA ILE A 73 6.04 -4.15 -18.18
C ILE A 73 6.85 -5.26 -17.53
N ARG A 74 8.00 -4.92 -16.96
CA ARG A 74 8.85 -5.84 -16.20
C ARG A 74 8.97 -5.37 -14.75
N LEU A 75 8.49 -6.19 -13.81
CA LEU A 75 8.61 -5.96 -12.38
C LEU A 75 9.92 -6.55 -11.85
N ILE A 76 10.70 -5.75 -11.15
CA ILE A 76 11.93 -6.14 -10.46
C ILE A 76 11.68 -6.01 -8.96
N VAL A 77 11.83 -7.11 -8.22
CA VAL A 77 11.50 -7.19 -6.79
C VAL A 77 12.75 -7.45 -5.98
N GLU A 78 12.95 -6.68 -4.92
CA GLU A 78 13.98 -6.88 -3.89
C GLU A 78 13.33 -7.25 -2.56
N ASP A 79 13.96 -8.17 -1.81
CA ASP A 79 13.51 -8.60 -0.48
C ASP A 79 14.36 -7.97 0.61
N HIS A 80 13.75 -7.12 1.43
CA HIS A 80 14.44 -6.52 2.57
C HIS A 80 14.15 -7.22 3.92
N GLY A 81 13.19 -8.17 3.98
CA GLY A 81 12.85 -8.88 5.22
C GLY A 81 12.54 -7.95 6.40
N TYR A 82 11.97 -6.76 6.13
CA TYR A 82 11.70 -5.69 7.08
C TYR A 82 12.96 -5.17 7.82
N GLN A 83 14.13 -5.25 7.18
CA GLN A 83 15.42 -4.80 7.72
C GLN A 83 15.91 -3.54 6.99
N MET A 84 16.07 -2.43 7.72
CA MET A 84 16.44 -1.14 7.13
C MET A 84 17.72 -1.18 6.27
N PRO A 85 18.84 -1.83 6.68
CA PRO A 85 20.03 -1.89 5.83
C PRO A 85 19.76 -2.57 4.49
N LYS A 86 18.99 -3.65 4.46
CA LYS A 86 18.60 -4.36 3.22
C LYS A 86 17.65 -3.50 2.37
N ALA A 87 16.72 -2.78 3.01
CA ALA A 87 15.80 -1.89 2.29
C ALA A 87 16.56 -0.77 1.57
N ILE A 88 17.56 -0.16 2.20
CA ILE A 88 18.42 0.85 1.58
C ILE A 88 19.24 0.23 0.44
N GLN A 89 19.78 -0.96 0.62
CA GLN A 89 20.53 -1.67 -0.42
C GLN A 89 19.65 -1.99 -1.63
N GLY A 90 18.46 -2.57 -1.41
CA GLY A 90 17.48 -2.89 -2.46
C GLY A 90 17.05 -1.64 -3.22
N MET A 91 16.75 -0.53 -2.51
CA MET A 91 16.39 0.73 -3.13
C MET A 91 17.52 1.28 -4.02
N ASN A 92 18.75 1.29 -3.52
CA ASN A 92 19.91 1.72 -4.35
C ASN A 92 20.08 0.84 -5.57
N LYS A 93 19.91 -0.49 -5.45
CA LYS A 93 19.98 -1.41 -6.58
C LYS A 93 18.90 -1.10 -7.61
N LEU A 94 17.64 -0.97 -7.21
CA LEU A 94 16.51 -0.69 -8.11
C LEU A 94 16.67 0.66 -8.81
N VAL A 95 17.01 1.73 -8.08
CA VAL A 95 17.05 3.10 -8.62
C VAL A 95 18.32 3.37 -9.41
N ASN A 96 19.52 3.00 -8.90
CA ASN A 96 20.79 3.33 -9.51
C ASN A 96 21.37 2.19 -10.37
N GLY A 97 21.12 0.93 -9.99
CA GLY A 97 21.62 -0.26 -10.69
C GLY A 97 20.69 -0.69 -11.83
N ASP A 98 19.48 -1.08 -11.49
CA ASP A 98 18.47 -1.57 -12.46
C ASP A 98 17.83 -0.40 -13.22
N LYS A 99 17.90 0.81 -12.67
CA LYS A 99 17.40 2.06 -13.28
C LYS A 99 15.90 1.98 -13.61
N VAL A 100 15.10 1.61 -12.63
CA VAL A 100 13.66 1.51 -12.79
C VAL A 100 13.02 2.87 -13.10
N PHE A 101 11.90 2.87 -13.83
CA PHE A 101 11.13 4.06 -14.17
C PHE A 101 10.27 4.56 -13.02
N ALA A 102 9.64 3.64 -12.29
CA ALA A 102 8.81 3.95 -11.14
C ALA A 102 8.93 2.83 -10.09
N MET A 103 8.61 3.16 -8.85
CA MET A 103 8.43 2.20 -7.76
C MET A 103 6.95 1.89 -7.58
N LEU A 104 6.63 0.62 -7.36
CA LEU A 104 5.28 0.13 -7.11
C LEU A 104 5.27 -0.81 -5.90
N LEU A 105 4.28 -0.68 -5.01
CA LEU A 105 4.07 -1.62 -3.89
C LEU A 105 5.25 -1.72 -2.91
N SER A 106 6.13 -0.73 -2.82
CA SER A 106 7.22 -0.78 -1.83
C SER A 106 6.67 -0.88 -0.41
N LEU A 107 7.12 -1.90 0.36
CA LEU A 107 6.53 -2.21 1.65
C LEU A 107 7.28 -1.55 2.81
N GLY A 108 6.51 -1.02 3.75
CA GLY A 108 6.99 -0.55 5.05
C GLY A 108 7.15 0.96 5.12
N THR A 109 6.54 1.56 6.14
CA THR A 109 6.58 3.01 6.36
C THR A 109 8.02 3.54 6.49
N PRO A 110 8.85 3.04 7.42
CA PRO A 110 10.21 3.56 7.57
C PRO A 110 11.09 3.32 6.33
N MET A 111 10.85 2.24 5.58
CA MET A 111 11.60 1.90 4.36
C MET A 111 11.28 2.88 3.23
N ASN A 112 10.01 3.24 3.04
CA ASN A 112 9.60 4.23 2.05
C ASN A 112 10.13 5.63 2.42
N ILE A 113 9.99 6.06 3.67
CA ILE A 113 10.51 7.36 4.13
C ILE A 113 12.02 7.47 3.88
N ALA A 114 12.78 6.42 4.21
CA ALA A 114 14.22 6.40 3.96
C ALA A 114 14.58 6.43 2.46
N ALA A 115 13.71 5.92 1.60
CA ALA A 115 13.91 5.88 0.15
C ALA A 115 13.58 7.19 -0.56
N PHE A 116 12.68 8.01 -0.05
CA PHE A 116 12.14 9.20 -0.72
C PHE A 116 13.23 10.15 -1.20
N LYS A 117 14.21 10.46 -0.35
CA LYS A 117 15.30 11.37 -0.75
C LYS A 117 16.04 10.92 -2.03
N LEU A 118 16.23 9.61 -2.20
CA LEU A 118 16.89 9.07 -3.40
C LEU A 118 15.91 9.08 -4.59
N GLN A 119 14.66 8.66 -4.39
CA GLN A 119 13.65 8.62 -5.44
C GLN A 119 13.37 10.02 -5.97
N ASP A 120 13.13 10.99 -5.10
CA ASP A 120 12.83 12.39 -5.46
C ASP A 120 13.99 13.03 -6.24
N ALA A 121 15.24 12.81 -5.77
CA ALA A 121 16.43 13.31 -6.46
C ALA A 121 16.64 12.72 -7.87
N LYS A 122 16.00 11.58 -8.15
CA LYS A 122 16.06 10.88 -9.45
C LYS A 122 14.76 11.01 -10.25
N GLY A 123 13.76 11.69 -9.74
CA GLY A 123 12.46 11.82 -10.38
C GLY A 123 11.67 10.49 -10.49
N ILE A 124 11.90 9.54 -9.56
CA ILE A 124 11.28 8.22 -9.59
C ILE A 124 9.98 8.22 -8.78
N PRO A 125 8.80 8.08 -9.41
CA PRO A 125 7.53 8.02 -8.69
C PRO A 125 7.43 6.81 -7.77
N ASN A 126 6.81 6.99 -6.59
CA ASN A 126 6.43 5.93 -5.65
C ASN A 126 4.91 5.78 -5.67
N ILE A 127 4.44 4.66 -6.20
CA ILE A 127 3.02 4.43 -6.51
C ILE A 127 2.48 3.31 -5.65
N SER A 128 1.34 3.56 -4.99
CA SER A 128 0.62 2.58 -4.17
C SER A 128 1.54 1.77 -3.25
N PRO A 129 2.38 2.43 -2.41
CA PRO A 129 3.23 1.72 -1.47
C PRO A 129 2.38 0.86 -0.53
N LEU A 130 2.90 -0.27 -0.07
CA LEU A 130 2.30 -1.07 0.99
C LEU A 130 2.62 -0.42 2.35
N SER A 131 2.12 0.78 2.50
CA SER A 131 2.13 1.64 3.68
C SER A 131 1.00 2.65 3.53
N ALA A 132 0.20 2.80 4.57
CA ALA A 132 -0.84 3.82 4.63
C ALA A 132 -0.47 5.00 5.54
N ALA A 133 0.83 5.23 5.79
CA ALA A 133 1.25 6.38 6.56
C ALA A 133 1.01 7.69 5.78
N ARG A 134 0.64 8.78 6.49
CA ARG A 134 0.45 10.10 5.86
C ARG A 134 1.65 10.54 5.05
N GLN A 135 2.87 10.20 5.49
CA GLN A 135 4.11 10.52 4.79
C GLN A 135 4.21 9.95 3.37
N MET A 136 3.31 9.04 2.98
CA MET A 136 3.27 8.51 1.61
C MET A 136 2.78 9.56 0.60
N ASN A 137 2.16 10.65 1.05
CA ASN A 137 1.72 11.78 0.23
C ASN A 137 1.69 13.14 0.96
N GLU A 138 2.07 13.19 2.23
CA GLU A 138 2.13 14.40 3.03
C GLU A 138 3.58 14.64 3.58
N PRO A 139 4.17 15.85 3.40
CA PRO A 139 3.62 16.95 2.59
C PRO A 139 3.46 16.52 1.12
N PHE A 140 2.53 17.20 0.40
CA PHE A 140 2.28 16.90 -1.02
C PHE A 140 3.59 16.88 -1.81
N ASN A 141 3.76 15.86 -2.65
CA ASN A 141 4.89 15.68 -3.54
C ASN A 141 4.41 15.08 -4.87
N ASP A 142 4.84 15.67 -5.96
CA ASP A 142 4.47 15.26 -7.33
C ASP A 142 4.82 13.81 -7.69
N LEU A 143 5.70 13.17 -6.91
CA LEU A 143 6.19 11.81 -7.14
C LEU A 143 5.57 10.77 -6.19
N HIS A 144 4.75 11.18 -5.23
CA HIS A 144 4.23 10.30 -4.19
C HIS A 144 2.72 10.08 -4.36
N TYR A 145 2.32 8.82 -4.60
CA TYR A 145 0.93 8.42 -4.84
C TYR A 145 0.52 7.32 -3.86
N ALA A 146 -0.17 7.69 -2.79
CA ALA A 146 -0.73 6.73 -1.85
C ALA A 146 -1.94 6.02 -2.48
N GLY A 147 -2.14 4.75 -2.14
CA GLY A 147 -3.24 3.96 -2.72
C GLY A 147 -4.47 3.84 -1.81
N THR A 148 -4.44 4.43 -0.59
CA THR A 148 -5.46 4.16 0.44
C THR A 148 -5.49 5.26 1.50
N ALA A 149 -6.60 5.36 2.24
CA ALA A 149 -6.74 6.21 3.41
C ALA A 149 -5.65 5.96 4.46
N SER A 150 -5.21 7.03 5.14
CA SER A 150 -4.07 6.97 6.05
C SER A 150 -4.33 6.12 7.30
N TYR A 151 -3.27 5.53 7.87
CA TYR A 151 -3.35 4.86 9.18
C TYR A 151 -3.88 5.80 10.27
N TYR A 152 -3.47 7.06 10.22
CA TYR A 152 -3.96 8.09 11.12
C TYR A 152 -5.49 8.23 11.02
N ASP A 153 -6.04 8.42 9.82
CA ASP A 153 -7.48 8.55 9.62
C ASP A 153 -8.23 7.25 9.93
N GLN A 154 -7.66 6.10 9.60
CA GLN A 154 -8.24 4.80 9.97
C GLN A 154 -8.53 4.70 11.47
N ILE A 155 -7.60 5.11 12.32
CA ILE A 155 -7.77 5.04 13.77
C ILE A 155 -8.57 6.22 14.30
N ARG A 156 -8.31 7.45 13.79
CA ARG A 156 -9.04 8.66 14.18
C ARG A 156 -10.55 8.52 13.98
N LEU A 157 -10.96 7.87 12.88
CA LEU A 157 -12.37 7.68 12.56
C LEU A 157 -12.97 6.40 13.18
N ALA A 158 -12.19 5.33 13.34
CA ALA A 158 -12.71 4.08 13.88
C ALA A 158 -12.89 4.10 15.41
N VAL A 159 -12.02 4.79 16.14
CA VAL A 159 -12.10 4.84 17.61
C VAL A 159 -13.41 5.47 18.09
N PRO A 160 -13.87 6.66 17.60
CA PRO A 160 -15.15 7.24 18.02
C PRO A 160 -16.35 6.35 17.68
N TYR A 161 -16.33 5.74 16.50
CA TYR A 161 -17.37 4.79 16.10
C TYR A 161 -17.46 3.62 17.09
N LEU A 162 -16.35 2.98 17.41
CA LEU A 162 -16.31 1.85 18.33
C LEU A 162 -16.59 2.27 19.77
N ALA A 163 -16.12 3.42 20.21
CA ALA A 163 -16.41 3.97 21.54
C ALA A 163 -17.92 4.11 21.75
N LYS A 164 -18.61 4.67 20.77
CA LYS A 164 -20.09 4.79 20.79
C LYS A 164 -20.77 3.42 20.77
N GLU A 165 -20.38 2.53 19.86
CA GLU A 165 -20.99 1.20 19.69
C GLU A 165 -20.81 0.29 20.92
N LYS A 166 -19.69 0.45 21.64
CA LYS A 166 -19.32 -0.38 22.79
C LYS A 166 -19.58 0.28 24.14
N GLY A 167 -19.97 1.55 24.16
CA GLY A 167 -20.03 2.33 25.41
C GLY A 167 -18.66 2.45 26.07
N ALA A 168 -17.58 2.52 25.28
CA ALA A 168 -16.21 2.55 25.75
C ALA A 168 -15.71 3.99 25.83
N SER A 169 -14.88 4.27 26.84
CA SER A 169 -14.27 5.59 27.06
C SER A 169 -12.74 5.56 27.14
N LYS A 170 -12.14 4.36 27.32
CA LYS A 170 -10.70 4.20 27.52
C LYS A 170 -10.04 3.47 26.36
N VAL A 171 -9.20 4.19 25.64
CA VAL A 171 -8.45 3.70 24.48
C VAL A 171 -7.00 3.49 24.87
N CYS A 172 -6.38 2.47 24.31
CA CYS A 172 -4.97 2.17 24.45
C CYS A 172 -4.36 1.81 23.11
N THR A 173 -3.03 1.81 23.02
CA THR A 173 -2.34 1.41 21.81
C THR A 173 -1.30 0.32 22.06
N MET A 174 -1.15 -0.58 21.08
CA MET A 174 -0.08 -1.58 20.97
C MET A 174 0.60 -1.39 19.62
N THR A 175 1.85 -0.91 19.60
CA THR A 175 2.48 -0.48 18.35
C THR A 175 3.94 -0.95 18.22
N LEU A 176 4.44 -1.02 16.99
CA LEU A 176 5.86 -1.12 16.73
C LEU A 176 6.52 0.26 16.97
N PRO A 177 7.79 0.32 17.44
CA PRO A 177 8.53 1.57 17.66
C PRO A 177 9.06 2.13 16.32
N THR A 178 8.16 2.41 15.38
CA THR A 178 8.45 2.87 14.02
C THR A 178 7.48 3.98 13.61
N ASP A 179 7.74 4.64 12.48
CA ASP A 179 6.82 5.66 11.93
C ASP A 179 5.42 5.08 11.68
N PHE A 180 5.30 3.79 11.33
CA PHE A 180 4.02 3.11 11.25
C PHE A 180 3.28 3.11 12.61
N GLY A 181 3.97 2.76 13.70
CA GLY A 181 3.38 2.77 15.04
C GLY A 181 2.98 4.17 15.49
N LYS A 182 3.80 5.18 15.15
CA LYS A 182 3.52 6.58 15.45
C LYS A 182 2.21 7.07 14.84
N GLU A 183 1.92 6.72 13.59
CA GLU A 183 0.66 7.04 12.91
C GLU A 183 -0.57 6.55 13.69
N ILE A 184 -0.52 5.34 14.25
CA ILE A 184 -1.61 4.77 15.04
C ILE A 184 -1.78 5.52 16.36
N VAL A 185 -0.67 5.83 17.03
CA VAL A 185 -0.70 6.61 18.29
C VAL A 185 -1.29 8.01 18.04
N GLU A 186 -0.84 8.70 17.00
CA GLU A 186 -1.34 10.03 16.64
C GLU A 186 -2.83 9.99 16.26
N GLY A 187 -3.28 8.97 15.52
CA GLY A 187 -4.69 8.77 15.21
C GLY A 187 -5.54 8.53 16.46
N ALA A 188 -5.04 7.74 17.42
CA ALA A 188 -5.72 7.50 18.69
C ALA A 188 -5.75 8.76 19.58
N MET A 189 -4.68 9.55 19.58
CA MET A 189 -4.64 10.86 20.28
C MET A 189 -5.65 11.84 19.69
N ALA A 190 -5.71 11.94 18.37
CA ALA A 190 -6.69 12.78 17.68
C ALA A 190 -8.12 12.34 18.00
N ALA A 191 -8.42 11.05 17.89
CA ALA A 191 -9.73 10.50 18.23
C ALA A 191 -10.16 10.85 19.67
N ALA A 192 -9.23 10.72 20.64
CA ALA A 192 -9.49 11.08 22.03
C ALA A 192 -9.73 12.59 22.22
N SER A 193 -8.96 13.42 21.49
CA SER A 193 -9.11 14.88 21.60
C SER A 193 -10.39 15.42 20.92
N GLU A 194 -10.90 14.72 19.91
CA GLU A 194 -12.06 15.11 19.10
C GLU A 194 -13.37 14.48 19.60
N THR A 195 -13.31 13.55 20.59
CA THR A 195 -14.48 12.80 21.06
C THR A 195 -14.66 12.95 22.56
N ASP A 196 -15.71 13.65 22.96
CA ASP A 196 -16.03 13.83 24.36
C ASP A 196 -16.17 12.49 25.11
N GLY A 197 -15.50 12.38 26.27
CA GLY A 197 -15.54 11.20 27.12
C GLY A 197 -14.69 10.04 26.64
N VAL A 198 -13.82 10.23 25.67
CA VAL A 198 -12.84 9.23 25.21
C VAL A 198 -11.42 9.68 25.57
N ASP A 199 -10.69 8.83 26.29
CA ASP A 199 -9.35 9.10 26.75
C ASP A 199 -8.34 8.05 26.23
N LEU A 200 -7.19 8.49 25.75
CA LEU A 200 -6.05 7.60 25.49
C LEU A 200 -5.26 7.41 26.80
N VAL A 201 -5.45 6.26 27.46
CA VAL A 201 -4.96 6.04 28.84
C VAL A 201 -3.65 5.26 28.92
N SER A 202 -3.28 4.47 27.90
CA SER A 202 -2.03 3.70 27.92
C SER A 202 -1.50 3.44 26.51
N GLN A 203 -0.17 3.38 26.40
CA GLN A 203 0.53 3.10 25.15
C GLN A 203 1.64 2.08 25.42
N THR A 204 1.79 1.11 24.52
CA THR A 204 2.86 0.11 24.59
C THR A 204 3.54 -0.06 23.24
N THR A 205 4.82 -0.42 23.27
CA THR A 205 5.61 -0.69 22.08
C THR A 205 6.18 -2.10 22.11
N HIS A 206 6.27 -2.71 20.93
CA HIS A 206 6.59 -4.12 20.74
C HIS A 206 7.61 -4.30 19.62
N LYS A 207 8.47 -5.31 19.73
CA LYS A 207 9.39 -5.65 18.64
C LYS A 207 8.62 -6.33 17.50
N PRO A 208 9.09 -6.20 16.24
CA PRO A 208 8.42 -6.85 15.09
C PRO A 208 8.32 -8.38 15.16
N ASP A 209 9.23 -9.01 15.92
CA ASP A 209 9.29 -10.46 16.13
C ASP A 209 8.72 -10.92 17.49
N GLU A 210 8.17 -10.00 18.29
CA GLU A 210 7.59 -10.31 19.60
C GLU A 210 6.42 -11.29 19.46
N GLY A 211 6.43 -12.32 20.30
CA GLY A 211 5.43 -13.38 20.30
C GLY A 211 4.73 -13.61 21.65
N ASP A 212 5.09 -12.87 22.71
CA ASP A 212 4.46 -12.96 24.03
C ASP A 212 3.87 -11.60 24.44
N PHE A 213 2.57 -11.57 24.66
CA PHE A 213 1.81 -10.36 25.01
C PHE A 213 1.08 -10.49 26.36
N VAL A 214 1.38 -11.54 27.17
CA VAL A 214 0.69 -11.77 28.45
C VAL A 214 0.87 -10.59 29.40
N GLY A 215 2.12 -10.17 29.64
CA GLY A 215 2.42 -9.06 30.54
C GLY A 215 1.83 -7.74 30.06
N THR A 216 1.91 -7.48 28.76
CA THR A 216 1.34 -6.28 28.16
C THR A 216 -0.19 -6.23 28.31
N LEU A 217 -0.87 -7.31 27.99
CA LEU A 217 -2.34 -7.37 28.11
C LEU A 217 -2.80 -7.24 29.57
N GLN A 218 -2.08 -7.85 30.51
CA GLN A 218 -2.35 -7.67 31.95
C GLN A 218 -2.20 -6.22 32.38
N LYS A 219 -1.14 -5.54 31.92
CA LYS A 219 -0.93 -4.10 32.16
C LYS A 219 -2.07 -3.27 31.59
N LEU A 220 -2.42 -3.46 30.31
CA LEU A 220 -3.48 -2.71 29.66
C LEU A 220 -4.85 -2.94 30.34
N LYS A 221 -5.10 -4.16 30.82
CA LYS A 221 -6.29 -4.45 31.64
C LYS A 221 -6.29 -3.67 32.96
N ALA A 222 -5.16 -3.62 33.65
CA ALA A 222 -5.02 -2.86 34.88
C ALA A 222 -5.18 -1.35 34.65
N ASP A 223 -4.74 -0.83 33.52
CA ASP A 223 -4.94 0.57 33.09
C ASP A 223 -6.39 0.86 32.70
N GLY A 224 -7.24 -0.16 32.62
CA GLY A 224 -8.66 -0.07 32.30
C GLY A 224 -8.98 0.09 30.82
N CYS A 225 -8.06 -0.36 29.93
CA CYS A 225 -8.28 -0.31 28.48
C CYS A 225 -9.54 -1.07 28.04
N GLN A 226 -10.35 -0.46 27.22
CA GLN A 226 -11.57 -1.03 26.64
C GLN A 226 -11.43 -1.24 25.12
N ILE A 227 -10.72 -0.32 24.45
CA ILE A 227 -10.33 -0.43 23.04
C ILE A 227 -8.81 -0.40 22.95
N ILE A 228 -8.22 -1.34 22.21
CA ILE A 228 -6.79 -1.33 21.89
C ILE A 228 -6.63 -1.14 20.39
N ALA A 229 -6.09 0.02 19.98
CA ALA A 229 -5.69 0.29 18.60
C ALA A 229 -4.29 -0.27 18.32
N MET A 230 -4.13 -1.04 17.25
CA MET A 230 -2.92 -1.83 17.00
C MET A 230 -2.20 -1.44 15.71
N ALA A 231 -0.90 -1.19 15.83
CA ALA A 231 0.06 -1.16 14.73
C ALA A 231 0.96 -2.40 14.80
N LEU A 232 0.39 -3.55 14.53
CA LEU A 232 1.05 -4.86 14.58
C LEU A 232 0.89 -5.60 13.24
N GLY A 233 1.79 -6.56 12.97
CA GLY A 233 1.64 -7.47 11.84
C GLY A 233 0.56 -8.53 12.10
N VAL A 234 0.10 -9.20 11.04
CA VAL A 234 -0.98 -10.22 11.08
C VAL A 234 -0.73 -11.29 12.16
N ARG A 235 0.49 -11.87 12.21
CA ARG A 235 0.84 -12.90 13.19
C ARG A 235 0.72 -12.40 14.62
N GLN A 236 1.20 -11.20 14.89
CA GLN A 236 1.15 -10.60 16.23
C GLN A 236 -0.29 -10.31 16.65
N ALA A 237 -1.10 -9.73 15.76
CA ALA A 237 -2.51 -9.45 16.03
C ALA A 237 -3.30 -10.73 16.36
N ILE A 238 -3.04 -11.84 15.65
CA ILE A 238 -3.61 -13.16 15.98
C ILE A 238 -3.17 -13.61 17.38
N THR A 239 -1.89 -13.46 17.71
CA THR A 239 -1.34 -13.85 19.01
C THR A 239 -1.95 -13.00 20.13
N VAL A 240 -2.08 -11.69 19.94
CA VAL A 240 -2.74 -10.77 20.89
C VAL A 240 -4.18 -11.23 21.16
N SER A 241 -4.95 -11.50 20.10
CA SER A 241 -6.33 -11.97 20.25
C SER A 241 -6.42 -13.30 21.02
N GLY A 242 -5.58 -14.27 20.65
CA GLY A 242 -5.53 -15.56 21.33
C GLY A 242 -5.13 -15.45 22.79
N THR A 243 -4.18 -14.57 23.11
CA THR A 243 -3.74 -14.31 24.49
C THR A 243 -4.82 -13.61 25.28
N ALA A 244 -5.48 -12.59 24.72
CA ALA A 244 -6.59 -11.89 25.37
C ALA A 244 -7.74 -12.86 25.76
N LYS A 245 -8.12 -13.76 24.84
CA LYS A 245 -9.14 -14.79 25.10
C LYS A 245 -8.71 -15.76 26.21
N LYS A 246 -7.45 -16.23 26.22
CA LYS A 246 -6.90 -17.11 27.26
C LYS A 246 -6.89 -16.44 28.62
N LEU A 247 -6.70 -15.12 28.69
CA LEU A 247 -6.74 -14.31 29.90
C LEU A 247 -8.16 -13.93 30.33
N GLY A 248 -9.20 -14.38 29.61
CA GLY A 248 -10.60 -14.06 29.91
C GLY A 248 -10.97 -12.60 29.65
N MET A 249 -10.25 -11.91 28.76
CA MET A 249 -10.48 -10.50 28.40
C MET A 249 -11.51 -10.39 27.24
N ASN A 250 -12.68 -10.97 27.42
CA ASN A 250 -13.68 -11.08 26.34
C ASN A 250 -14.37 -9.75 25.97
N ASP A 251 -14.38 -8.79 26.92
CA ASP A 251 -14.98 -7.46 26.71
C ASP A 251 -14.03 -6.46 26.03
N LEU A 252 -12.78 -6.88 25.79
CA LEU A 252 -11.77 -6.03 25.17
C LEU A 252 -12.01 -5.92 23.66
N THR A 253 -12.15 -4.71 23.16
CA THR A 253 -12.24 -4.43 21.73
C THR A 253 -10.83 -4.28 21.12
N LEU A 254 -10.47 -5.19 20.21
CA LEU A 254 -9.21 -5.13 19.48
C LEU A 254 -9.47 -4.51 18.10
N LEU A 255 -8.86 -3.34 17.84
CA LEU A 255 -8.96 -2.59 16.60
C LEU A 255 -7.60 -2.64 15.87
N ASN A 256 -7.57 -3.26 14.71
CA ASN A 256 -6.41 -3.20 13.82
C ASN A 256 -6.49 -1.98 12.89
N SER A 257 -5.34 -1.42 12.56
CA SER A 257 -5.19 -0.67 11.32
C SER A 257 -5.23 -1.60 10.10
N SER A 258 -5.19 -1.06 8.91
CA SER A 258 -5.16 -1.85 7.68
C SER A 258 -4.00 -2.85 7.59
N ALA A 259 -2.89 -2.64 8.31
CA ALA A 259 -1.80 -3.62 8.41
C ALA A 259 -2.19 -4.93 9.11
N GLY A 260 -3.27 -4.92 9.90
CA GLY A 260 -3.88 -6.11 10.51
C GLY A 260 -5.16 -6.55 9.80
N PHE A 261 -5.67 -5.80 8.82
CA PHE A 261 -6.83 -6.21 8.03
C PHE A 261 -6.42 -7.17 6.93
N HIS A 262 -6.45 -8.46 7.23
CA HIS A 262 -6.03 -9.49 6.29
C HIS A 262 -7.05 -10.64 6.25
N THR A 263 -7.37 -11.14 5.04
CA THR A 263 -8.35 -12.21 4.83
C THR A 263 -8.05 -13.46 5.68
N VAL A 264 -6.78 -13.82 5.84
CA VAL A 264 -6.39 -15.00 6.66
C VAL A 264 -6.76 -14.84 8.13
N MET A 265 -6.87 -13.63 8.66
CA MET A 265 -7.25 -13.41 10.06
C MET A 265 -8.67 -13.92 10.34
N ALA A 266 -9.60 -13.71 9.41
CA ALA A 266 -10.95 -14.23 9.53
C ALA A 266 -11.01 -15.77 9.40
N LYS A 267 -9.95 -16.40 8.89
CA LYS A 267 -9.89 -17.86 8.65
C LYS A 267 -9.02 -18.62 9.68
N VAL A 268 -8.63 -17.97 10.78
CA VAL A 268 -7.85 -18.63 11.83
C VAL A 268 -8.68 -19.73 12.49
N PRO A 269 -8.15 -20.96 12.56
CA PRO A 269 -8.87 -22.08 13.18
C PRO A 269 -9.28 -21.78 14.64
N GLY A 270 -10.45 -22.27 15.03
CA GLY A 270 -10.99 -22.12 16.40
C GLY A 270 -11.56 -20.72 16.69
N GLY A 271 -11.75 -19.87 15.68
CA GLY A 271 -12.37 -18.56 15.84
C GLY A 271 -11.59 -17.62 16.78
N VAL A 272 -10.26 -17.78 16.83
CA VAL A 272 -9.40 -17.02 17.76
C VAL A 272 -9.53 -15.52 17.56
N THR A 273 -9.74 -15.09 16.32
CA THR A 273 -9.86 -13.68 15.93
C THR A 273 -11.30 -13.18 15.81
N GLU A 274 -12.28 -14.02 16.12
CA GLU A 274 -13.69 -13.65 16.12
C GLU A 274 -13.96 -12.43 17.01
N GLY A 275 -14.66 -11.43 16.49
CA GLY A 275 -14.93 -10.15 17.16
C GLY A 275 -13.82 -9.11 17.06
N MET A 276 -12.71 -9.38 16.35
CA MET A 276 -11.71 -8.35 16.06
C MET A 276 -12.22 -7.36 15.01
N TYR A 277 -11.89 -6.10 15.22
CA TYR A 277 -12.18 -5.01 14.30
C TYR A 277 -10.94 -4.62 13.50
N ALA A 278 -11.17 -4.03 12.34
CA ALA A 278 -10.16 -3.35 11.57
C ALA A 278 -10.74 -2.15 10.82
N ALA A 279 -9.89 -1.14 10.62
CA ALA A 279 -10.17 -0.02 9.74
C ALA A 279 -9.17 -0.05 8.58
N ALA A 280 -9.67 0.06 7.35
CA ALA A 280 -8.84 -0.02 6.14
C ALA A 280 -9.47 0.81 5.01
N GLY A 281 -8.66 1.19 4.02
CA GLY A 281 -9.14 1.84 2.80
C GLY A 281 -9.58 0.86 1.70
N TRP A 282 -9.99 -0.36 2.07
CA TRP A 282 -10.52 -1.39 1.16
C TRP A 282 -11.45 -2.36 1.90
N ALA A 283 -12.36 -2.98 1.16
CA ALA A 283 -13.22 -4.06 1.67
C ALA A 283 -12.56 -5.43 1.45
N ASP A 284 -12.88 -6.42 2.30
CA ASP A 284 -12.36 -7.79 2.13
C ASP A 284 -12.81 -8.40 0.79
N LEU A 285 -11.90 -9.11 0.14
CA LEU A 285 -12.15 -9.73 -1.16
C LEU A 285 -13.31 -10.74 -1.12
N LEU A 286 -13.35 -11.56 -0.06
CA LEU A 286 -14.35 -12.64 0.05
C LEU A 286 -15.77 -12.10 0.27
N SER A 287 -15.93 -10.89 0.82
CA SER A 287 -17.23 -10.25 0.97
C SER A 287 -17.85 -9.79 -0.36
N ARG A 288 -17.06 -9.80 -1.44
CA ARG A 288 -17.43 -9.30 -2.78
C ARG A 288 -17.35 -10.35 -3.89
N MET A 289 -17.42 -11.64 -3.51
CA MET A 289 -17.39 -12.76 -4.46
C MET A 289 -18.61 -12.81 -5.39
N ASP A 290 -19.61 -11.97 -5.20
CA ASP A 290 -20.72 -11.75 -6.13
C ASP A 290 -20.31 -10.92 -7.37
N LYS A 291 -19.17 -10.22 -7.34
CA LYS A 291 -18.69 -9.36 -8.44
C LYS A 291 -17.88 -10.17 -9.47
N PRO A 292 -18.20 -10.06 -10.78
CA PRO A 292 -17.50 -10.80 -11.84
C PRO A 292 -15.98 -10.54 -11.86
N ALA A 293 -15.54 -9.29 -11.66
CA ALA A 293 -14.11 -8.95 -11.64
C ALA A 293 -13.38 -9.63 -10.47
N VAL A 294 -14.00 -9.70 -9.29
CA VAL A 294 -13.47 -10.39 -8.11
C VAL A 294 -13.37 -11.90 -8.37
N GLN A 295 -14.40 -12.51 -8.96
CA GLN A 295 -14.38 -13.94 -9.34
C GLN A 295 -13.28 -14.24 -10.36
N LYS A 296 -13.13 -13.36 -11.38
CA LYS A 296 -12.06 -13.49 -12.39
C LYS A 296 -10.69 -13.47 -11.71
N PHE A 297 -10.41 -12.44 -10.92
CA PHE A 297 -9.15 -12.31 -10.19
C PHE A 297 -8.90 -13.51 -9.27
N PHE A 298 -9.89 -13.91 -8.47
CA PHE A 298 -9.78 -15.04 -7.57
C PHE A 298 -9.35 -16.31 -8.32
N LYS A 299 -10.05 -16.64 -9.42
CA LYS A 299 -9.74 -17.80 -10.26
C LYS A 299 -8.35 -17.71 -10.88
N GLN A 300 -7.98 -16.56 -11.43
CA GLN A 300 -6.67 -16.34 -12.04
C GLN A 300 -5.55 -16.54 -11.02
N TYR A 301 -5.66 -15.89 -9.86
CA TYR A 301 -4.65 -15.96 -8.81
C TYR A 301 -4.48 -17.39 -8.27
N THR A 302 -5.58 -18.06 -7.90
CA THR A 302 -5.52 -19.43 -7.36
C THR A 302 -5.02 -20.44 -8.38
N THR A 303 -5.34 -20.26 -9.66
CA THR A 303 -4.83 -21.13 -10.74
C THR A 303 -3.32 -20.93 -10.94
N ALA A 304 -2.84 -19.70 -10.93
CA ALA A 304 -1.43 -19.38 -11.18
C ALA A 304 -0.52 -19.74 -10.00
N THR A 305 -1.00 -19.61 -8.76
CA THR A 305 -0.18 -19.79 -7.55
C THR A 305 -0.36 -21.14 -6.87
N GLY A 306 -1.46 -21.84 -7.12
CA GLY A 306 -1.87 -23.03 -6.37
C GLY A 306 -2.38 -22.72 -4.95
N GLU A 307 -2.44 -21.46 -4.55
CA GLU A 307 -2.96 -21.04 -3.25
C GLU A 307 -4.49 -21.19 -3.19
N LYS A 308 -5.03 -21.55 -2.01
CA LYS A 308 -6.47 -21.81 -1.88
C LYS A 308 -7.33 -20.55 -2.02
N LEU A 309 -6.76 -19.38 -1.67
CA LEU A 309 -7.44 -18.10 -1.78
C LEU A 309 -6.41 -16.96 -1.90
N PRO A 310 -6.73 -15.88 -2.61
CA PRO A 310 -5.96 -14.66 -2.57
C PRO A 310 -6.06 -14.03 -1.18
N GLY A 311 -4.93 -13.71 -0.57
CA GLY A 311 -4.91 -12.88 0.64
C GLY A 311 -5.02 -11.39 0.30
N THR A 312 -5.13 -10.55 1.33
CA THR A 312 -5.21 -9.10 1.16
C THR A 312 -4.01 -8.52 0.41
N GLY A 313 -2.80 -9.08 0.62
CA GLY A 313 -1.64 -8.69 -0.18
C GLY A 313 -1.88 -8.84 -1.69
N ALA A 314 -2.48 -9.97 -2.11
CA ALA A 314 -2.80 -10.21 -3.51
C ALA A 314 -3.85 -9.22 -4.06
N LEU A 315 -4.87 -8.88 -3.26
CA LEU A 315 -5.85 -7.86 -3.59
C LEU A 315 -5.18 -6.51 -3.88
N LEU A 316 -4.33 -6.06 -2.96
CA LEU A 316 -3.62 -4.78 -3.08
C LEU A 316 -2.65 -4.77 -4.27
N GLY A 317 -1.93 -5.87 -4.48
CA GLY A 317 -1.00 -6.00 -5.59
C GLY A 317 -1.66 -5.94 -6.95
N TYR A 318 -2.79 -6.63 -7.12
CA TYR A 318 -3.56 -6.59 -8.37
C TYR A 318 -4.13 -5.20 -8.62
N SER A 319 -4.75 -4.58 -7.63
CA SER A 319 -5.29 -3.22 -7.71
C SER A 319 -4.23 -2.18 -8.08
N ALA A 320 -3.06 -2.21 -7.42
CA ALA A 320 -1.96 -1.31 -7.74
C ALA A 320 -1.43 -1.49 -9.17
N ALA A 321 -1.37 -2.74 -9.64
CA ALA A 321 -0.97 -3.03 -11.02
C ALA A 321 -2.00 -2.53 -12.04
N VAL A 322 -3.29 -2.69 -11.76
CA VAL A 322 -4.38 -2.12 -12.60
C VAL A 322 -4.27 -0.59 -12.64
N THR A 323 -4.08 0.05 -11.49
CA THR A 323 -3.92 1.51 -11.39
C THR A 323 -2.73 2.00 -12.22
N LEU A 324 -1.56 1.35 -12.07
CA LEU A 324 -0.38 1.71 -12.85
C LEU A 324 -0.60 1.53 -14.36
N VAL A 325 -1.19 0.43 -14.80
CA VAL A 325 -1.44 0.18 -16.23
C VAL A 325 -2.37 1.23 -16.81
N LYS A 326 -3.47 1.57 -16.12
CA LYS A 326 -4.36 2.66 -16.53
C LYS A 326 -3.64 4.00 -16.66
N ALA A 327 -2.77 4.31 -15.70
CA ALA A 327 -1.96 5.53 -15.74
C ALA A 327 -0.97 5.54 -16.92
N LEU A 328 -0.31 4.41 -17.20
CA LEU A 328 0.59 4.25 -18.35
C LEU A 328 -0.15 4.36 -19.69
N GLU A 329 -1.35 3.80 -19.77
CA GLU A 329 -2.21 3.95 -20.95
C GLU A 329 -2.60 5.41 -21.18
N ALA A 330 -3.01 6.11 -20.13
CA ALA A 330 -3.37 7.53 -20.17
C ALA A 330 -2.16 8.44 -20.45
N ALA A 331 -0.96 8.07 -20.01
CA ALA A 331 0.27 8.80 -20.28
C ALA A 331 0.68 8.82 -21.77
N GLY A 332 0.21 7.84 -22.55
CA GLY A 332 0.48 7.77 -24.00
C GLY A 332 1.85 7.19 -24.36
N LYS A 333 2.18 7.30 -25.66
CA LYS A 333 3.42 6.69 -26.21
C LYS A 333 4.71 7.40 -25.77
N ASP A 334 4.64 8.72 -25.60
CA ASP A 334 5.81 9.54 -25.20
C ASP A 334 5.97 9.51 -23.69
N LEU A 335 6.23 8.30 -23.16
CA LEU A 335 6.27 8.03 -21.75
C LEU A 335 7.51 8.64 -21.08
N ASN A 336 7.26 9.47 -20.07
CA ASN A 336 8.24 10.06 -19.17
C ASN A 336 7.56 10.36 -17.81
N ALA A 337 8.33 10.84 -16.83
CA ALA A 337 7.79 11.12 -15.49
C ALA A 337 6.61 12.12 -15.52
N ALA A 338 6.66 13.15 -16.37
CA ALA A 338 5.60 14.15 -16.46
C ALA A 338 4.32 13.58 -17.10
N SER A 339 4.44 12.77 -18.15
CA SER A 339 3.28 12.13 -18.78
C SER A 339 2.66 11.07 -17.88
N LEU A 340 3.48 10.31 -17.10
CA LEU A 340 2.97 9.37 -16.08
C LEU A 340 2.23 10.12 -14.97
N LYS A 341 2.78 11.26 -14.48
CA LYS A 341 2.08 12.14 -13.52
C LYS A 341 0.70 12.52 -14.06
N SER A 342 0.65 13.07 -15.28
CA SER A 342 -0.63 13.44 -15.91
C SER A 342 -1.58 12.25 -16.05
N GLY A 343 -1.04 11.07 -16.38
CA GLY A 343 -1.81 9.84 -16.46
C GLY A 343 -2.40 9.44 -15.11
N LEU A 344 -1.61 9.47 -14.03
CA LEU A 344 -2.07 9.18 -12.67
C LEU A 344 -3.14 10.19 -12.23
N GLU A 345 -2.89 11.49 -12.38
CA GLU A 345 -3.80 12.56 -11.98
C GLU A 345 -5.12 12.61 -12.79
N SER A 346 -5.19 11.90 -13.91
CA SER A 346 -6.42 11.75 -14.69
C SER A 346 -7.29 10.57 -14.27
N LEU A 347 -6.81 9.74 -13.34
CA LEU A 347 -7.54 8.55 -12.91
C LEU A 347 -8.71 8.91 -12.00
N ASP A 348 -9.88 8.43 -12.36
CA ASP A 348 -11.10 8.46 -11.56
C ASP A 348 -11.93 7.22 -11.92
N PHE A 349 -11.82 6.15 -11.11
CA PHE A 349 -12.54 4.91 -11.39
C PHE A 349 -12.83 4.12 -10.09
N TYR A 350 -13.95 3.39 -10.12
CA TYR A 350 -14.26 2.45 -9.08
C TYR A 350 -13.47 1.15 -9.28
N ASP A 351 -12.64 0.82 -8.31
CA ASP A 351 -11.90 -0.45 -8.31
C ASP A 351 -12.73 -1.55 -7.65
N GLU A 352 -13.25 -2.46 -8.46
CA GLU A 352 -14.03 -3.60 -7.95
C GLU A 352 -13.18 -4.56 -7.09
N ILE A 353 -11.85 -4.52 -7.19
CA ILE A 353 -10.95 -5.39 -6.42
C ILE A 353 -10.78 -4.89 -4.98
N THR A 354 -10.59 -3.61 -4.76
CA THR A 354 -10.56 -3.00 -3.42
C THR A 354 -11.94 -2.63 -2.89
N GLY A 355 -12.91 -2.45 -3.80
CA GLY A 355 -14.26 -1.99 -3.44
C GLY A 355 -14.32 -0.52 -3.08
N THR A 356 -13.41 0.28 -3.65
CA THR A 356 -13.29 1.72 -3.38
C THR A 356 -13.10 2.53 -4.65
N GLN A 357 -13.38 3.82 -4.58
CA GLN A 357 -13.05 4.77 -5.65
C GLN A 357 -11.55 5.06 -5.60
N ILE A 358 -10.88 4.98 -6.74
CA ILE A 358 -9.50 5.45 -6.93
C ILE A 358 -9.57 6.75 -7.72
N ASN A 359 -9.10 7.82 -7.09
CA ASN A 359 -9.12 9.15 -7.66
C ASN A 359 -7.81 9.88 -7.28
N TYR A 360 -7.13 10.44 -8.27
CA TYR A 360 -6.00 11.33 -8.06
C TYR A 360 -6.25 12.66 -8.76
N SER A 361 -5.62 13.72 -8.28
CA SER A 361 -5.69 15.04 -8.90
C SER A 361 -4.34 15.77 -8.76
N ALA A 362 -4.20 16.91 -9.41
CA ALA A 362 -2.98 17.73 -9.31
C ALA A 362 -2.66 18.24 -7.89
N THR A 363 -3.58 18.12 -6.95
CA THR A 363 -3.42 18.57 -5.55
C THR A 363 -3.70 17.49 -4.52
N ASP A 364 -4.09 16.30 -4.96
CA ASP A 364 -4.39 15.18 -4.09
C ASP A 364 -3.93 13.86 -4.72
N HIS A 365 -2.99 13.19 -4.04
CA HIS A 365 -2.43 11.90 -4.44
C HIS A 365 -2.77 10.77 -3.46
N LYS A 366 -3.89 10.86 -2.73
CA LYS A 366 -4.28 9.81 -1.77
C LYS A 366 -4.83 8.55 -2.43
N GLY A 367 -5.44 8.67 -3.58
CA GLY A 367 -6.06 7.56 -4.33
C GLY A 367 -7.42 7.14 -3.77
N ALA A 368 -7.51 6.64 -2.54
CA ALA A 368 -8.78 6.32 -1.88
C ALA A 368 -8.88 7.01 -0.52
N ASP A 369 -10.02 7.67 -0.26
CA ASP A 369 -10.30 8.40 1.00
C ASP A 369 -11.14 7.60 1.98
N ASP A 370 -11.88 6.60 1.50
CA ASP A 370 -12.80 5.84 2.34
C ASP A 370 -12.06 5.09 3.44
N VAL A 371 -12.54 5.22 4.67
CA VAL A 371 -12.17 4.33 5.79
C VAL A 371 -13.33 3.37 6.02
N ILE A 372 -13.08 2.09 5.81
CA ILE A 372 -14.03 1.00 5.98
C ILE A 372 -13.75 0.33 7.31
N ILE A 373 -14.73 0.38 8.22
CA ILE A 373 -14.65 -0.31 9.51
C ILE A 373 -15.33 -1.66 9.36
N SER A 374 -14.60 -2.72 9.66
CA SER A 374 -15.07 -4.10 9.55
C SER A 374 -14.85 -4.88 10.83
N VAL A 375 -15.61 -5.95 11.01
CA VAL A 375 -15.47 -6.90 12.12
C VAL A 375 -15.37 -8.33 11.59
N ILE A 376 -14.61 -9.18 12.25
CA ILE A 376 -14.64 -10.62 11.99
C ILE A 376 -15.86 -11.22 12.67
N LYS A 377 -16.78 -11.77 11.86
CA LYS A 377 -17.97 -12.47 12.33
C LYS A 377 -18.23 -13.69 11.47
N ASP A 378 -18.49 -14.82 12.12
CA ASP A 378 -18.72 -16.12 11.47
C ASP A 378 -17.58 -16.51 10.51
N GLY A 379 -16.33 -16.21 10.92
CA GLY A 379 -15.12 -16.49 10.14
C GLY A 379 -15.00 -15.67 8.86
N ASN A 380 -15.63 -14.50 8.76
CA ASN A 380 -15.52 -13.59 7.63
C ASN A 380 -15.41 -12.14 8.12
N TRP A 381 -14.70 -11.31 7.36
CA TRP A 381 -14.76 -9.88 7.54
C TRP A 381 -16.13 -9.36 7.05
N GLN A 382 -16.82 -8.63 7.89
CA GLN A 382 -18.10 -7.97 7.57
C GLN A 382 -17.91 -6.46 7.71
N GLU A 383 -18.19 -5.72 6.64
CA GLU A 383 -18.21 -4.26 6.64
C GLU A 383 -19.36 -3.78 7.54
N LEU A 384 -19.08 -2.87 8.47
CA LEU A 384 -20.05 -2.26 9.37
C LEU A 384 -20.45 -0.87 8.90
N THR A 385 -19.47 -0.08 8.53
CA THR A 385 -19.65 1.29 8.05
C THR A 385 -18.48 1.74 7.21
N ARG A 386 -18.72 2.79 6.45
CA ARG A 386 -17.74 3.48 5.62
C ARG A 386 -17.85 4.98 5.90
N THR A 387 -16.70 5.62 6.09
CA THR A 387 -16.61 7.04 6.42
C THR A 387 -15.40 7.68 5.71
N LYS A 388 -15.41 8.99 5.62
CA LYS A 388 -14.31 9.79 5.03
C LYS A 388 -13.76 10.77 6.06
#